data_60428679ae1c5c6f01ce49f91fc50e48
#
_entry.id   60428679ae1c5c6f01ce49f91fc50e48
#
_cell.length_a   1.000
_cell.length_b   1.000
_cell.length_c   1.000
_cell.angle_alpha   90.00
_cell.angle_beta   90.00
_cell.angle_gamma   90.00
#
_symmetry.space_group_name_H-M   'P 1'
#
loop_
_entity.id
_entity.type
_entity.pdbx_description
1 polymer ?
#
loop_
_entity_poly.entity_id
_entity_poly.type
_entity_poly.pdbx_seq_one_letter_code
_entity_poly.pdbx_strand_id
1 'polypeptide(L)'
;MGCAEVISLAEVRARKQWDGLRQELHTRFDQWLDDLAARLPEPETTLAEVSDLVWQLRQDLTGGLTETLLTHAHAGEQSRRQAPCPQCKRLITARPAATRTVETMVGAMVFERPYFYCRLCQPTLSSLSR
;
A
#
# COMPACT_ATOMS: atom_id res chain seq x y z
N MET A 1 14.83 9.13 -41.19
CA MET A 1 13.65 9.99 -40.90
C MET A 1 12.87 9.36 -39.79
N GLY A 2 13.06 9.83 -38.58
CA GLY A 2 12.29 9.34 -37.44
C GLY A 2 10.90 9.96 -37.45
N CYS A 3 9.85 9.13 -37.47
CA CYS A 3 8.55 9.58 -37.07
C CYS A 3 8.64 10.00 -35.60
N ALA A 4 8.30 11.23 -35.28
CA ALA A 4 8.16 11.65 -33.91
C ALA A 4 7.09 10.77 -33.25
N GLU A 5 7.48 9.92 -32.31
CA GLU A 5 6.53 9.17 -31.50
C GLU A 5 5.70 10.15 -30.67
N VAL A 6 4.43 10.27 -30.98
CA VAL A 6 3.51 11.07 -30.18
C VAL A 6 3.17 10.26 -28.95
N ILE A 7 3.85 10.54 -27.85
CA ILE A 7 3.53 9.94 -26.55
C ILE A 7 2.31 10.67 -25.99
N SER A 8 1.25 9.93 -25.68
CA SER A 8 0.06 10.50 -25.05
C SER A 8 0.35 10.95 -23.62
N LEU A 9 -0.37 11.97 -23.15
CA LEU A 9 -0.28 12.41 -21.74
C LEU A 9 -0.60 11.28 -20.74
N ALA A 10 -1.48 10.35 -21.14
CA ALA A 10 -1.80 9.18 -20.33
C ALA A 10 -0.58 8.25 -20.17
N GLU A 11 0.18 8.03 -21.22
CA GLU A 11 1.41 7.23 -21.18
C GLU A 11 2.50 7.88 -20.35
N VAL A 12 2.67 9.19 -20.44
CA VAL A 12 3.61 9.95 -19.61
C VAL A 12 3.24 9.84 -18.13
N ARG A 13 1.95 9.96 -17.79
CA ARG A 13 1.47 9.79 -16.41
C ARG A 13 1.69 8.38 -15.90
N ALA A 14 1.39 7.38 -16.72
CA ALA A 14 1.60 5.98 -16.37
C ALA A 14 3.08 5.68 -16.11
N ARG A 15 3.99 6.20 -16.92
CA ARG A 15 5.45 6.07 -16.71
C ARG A 15 5.89 6.73 -15.40
N LYS A 16 5.44 7.95 -15.10
CA LYS A 16 5.76 8.63 -13.83
C LYS A 16 5.25 7.86 -12.62
N GLN A 17 4.05 7.33 -12.69
CA GLN A 17 3.50 6.50 -11.62
C GLN A 17 4.31 5.22 -11.44
N TRP A 18 4.69 4.57 -12.52
CA TRP A 18 5.54 3.38 -12.49
C TRP A 18 6.91 3.67 -11.91
N ASP A 19 7.57 4.77 -12.33
CA ASP A 19 8.88 5.14 -11.81
C ASP A 19 8.84 5.42 -10.31
N GLY A 20 7.81 6.12 -9.83
CA GLY A 20 7.60 6.36 -8.41
C GLY A 20 7.38 5.07 -7.62
N LEU A 21 6.52 4.19 -8.11
CA LEU A 21 6.27 2.87 -7.50
C LEU A 21 7.54 2.02 -7.48
N ARG A 22 8.25 1.96 -8.59
CA ARG A 22 9.51 1.22 -8.71
C ARG A 22 10.54 1.70 -7.69
N GLN A 23 10.69 3.00 -7.53
CA GLN A 23 11.60 3.57 -6.55
C GLN A 23 11.21 3.21 -5.12
N GLU A 24 9.93 3.25 -4.80
CA GLU A 24 9.42 2.87 -3.48
C GLU A 24 9.65 1.37 -3.20
N LEU A 25 9.40 0.51 -4.17
CA LEU A 25 9.67 -0.92 -4.08
C LEU A 25 11.16 -1.21 -3.89
N HIS A 26 12.03 -0.50 -4.60
CA HIS A 26 13.47 -0.59 -4.42
C HIS A 26 13.90 -0.20 -3.00
N THR A 27 13.37 0.88 -2.48
CA THR A 27 13.65 1.33 -1.11
C THR A 27 13.23 0.28 -0.08
N ARG A 28 12.05 -0.32 -0.23
CA ARG A 28 11.58 -1.38 0.67
C ARG A 28 12.43 -2.65 0.56
N PHE A 29 12.83 -2.99 -0.65
CA PHE A 29 13.71 -4.14 -0.87
C PHE A 29 15.10 -3.93 -0.26
N ASP A 30 15.68 -2.75 -0.39
CA ASP A 30 16.95 -2.39 0.23
C ASP A 30 16.87 -2.45 1.77
N GLN A 31 15.79 -1.94 2.36
CA GLN A 31 15.53 -2.06 3.80
C GLN A 31 15.45 -3.52 4.24
N TRP A 32 14.76 -4.34 3.47
CA TRP A 32 14.67 -5.77 3.73
C TRP A 32 16.05 -6.45 3.67
N LEU A 33 16.89 -6.08 2.71
CA LEU A 33 18.27 -6.57 2.62
C LEU A 33 19.11 -6.15 3.83
N ASP A 34 18.95 -4.92 4.30
CA ASP A 34 19.63 -4.43 5.51
C ASP A 34 19.18 -5.20 6.75
N ASP A 35 17.89 -5.48 6.88
CA ASP A 35 17.34 -6.30 7.96
C ASP A 35 17.88 -7.75 7.90
N LEU A 36 17.98 -8.30 6.69
CA LEU A 36 18.59 -9.61 6.48
C LEU A 36 20.05 -9.60 6.90
N ALA A 37 20.83 -8.59 6.52
CA ALA A 37 22.23 -8.46 6.88
C ALA A 37 22.42 -8.38 8.40
N ALA A 38 21.53 -7.70 9.11
CA ALA A 38 21.55 -7.60 10.57
C ALA A 38 21.21 -8.93 11.28
N ARG A 39 20.52 -9.84 10.59
CA ARG A 39 20.07 -11.15 11.11
C ARG A 39 20.78 -12.34 10.48
N LEU A 40 21.92 -12.13 9.84
CA LEU A 40 22.66 -13.22 9.23
C LEU A 40 22.95 -14.32 10.25
N PRO A 41 22.71 -15.60 9.90
CA PRO A 41 22.92 -16.70 10.81
C PRO A 41 24.41 -16.90 11.10
N GLU A 42 24.73 -17.26 12.33
CA GLU A 42 26.08 -17.65 12.72
C GLU A 42 26.41 -19.05 12.17
N PRO A 43 27.73 -19.41 12.06
CA PRO A 43 28.13 -20.69 11.48
C PRO A 43 27.55 -21.95 12.18
N GLU A 44 27.13 -21.81 13.45
CA GLU A 44 26.55 -22.89 14.24
C GLU A 44 25.03 -22.99 14.18
N THR A 45 24.39 -22.17 13.34
CA THR A 45 22.94 -22.12 13.24
C THR A 45 22.37 -23.40 12.63
N THR A 46 21.30 -23.93 13.22
CA THR A 46 20.63 -25.12 12.71
C THR A 46 19.78 -24.82 11.49
N LEU A 47 19.46 -25.83 10.69
CA LEU A 47 18.58 -25.71 9.54
C LEU A 47 17.18 -25.17 9.94
N ALA A 48 16.66 -25.61 11.09
CA ALA A 48 15.37 -25.13 11.58
C ALA A 48 15.37 -23.62 11.86
N GLU A 49 16.42 -23.12 12.50
CA GLU A 49 16.59 -21.68 12.78
C GLU A 49 16.72 -20.86 11.49
N VAL A 50 17.46 -21.35 10.50
CA VAL A 50 17.56 -20.72 9.19
C VAL A 50 16.20 -20.69 8.48
N SER A 51 15.46 -21.78 8.53
CA SER A 51 14.13 -21.89 7.93
C SER A 51 13.14 -20.91 8.58
N ASP A 52 13.15 -20.78 9.90
CA ASP A 52 12.29 -19.83 10.62
C ASP A 52 12.66 -18.38 10.29
N LEU A 53 13.95 -18.08 10.21
CA LEU A 53 14.42 -16.76 9.79
C LEU A 53 13.94 -16.40 8.38
N VAL A 54 14.11 -17.30 7.42
CA VAL A 54 13.67 -17.09 6.03
C VAL A 54 12.15 -16.92 5.95
N TRP A 55 11.41 -17.69 6.73
CA TRP A 55 9.96 -17.57 6.81
C TRP A 55 9.52 -16.18 7.31
N GLN A 56 10.10 -15.69 8.39
CA GLN A 56 9.83 -14.37 8.94
C GLN A 56 10.18 -13.26 7.95
N LEU A 57 11.38 -13.33 7.37
CA LEU A 57 11.84 -12.33 6.38
C LEU A 57 10.97 -12.33 5.12
N ARG A 58 10.50 -13.49 4.69
CA ARG A 58 9.58 -13.60 3.57
C ARG A 58 8.26 -12.89 3.86
N GLN A 59 7.69 -13.08 5.04
CA GLN A 59 6.44 -12.40 5.43
C GLN A 59 6.62 -10.89 5.49
N ASP A 60 7.71 -10.41 6.05
CA ASP A 60 8.01 -8.97 6.12
C ASP A 60 8.13 -8.36 4.72
N LEU A 61 8.86 -9.01 3.82
CA LEU A 61 9.01 -8.55 2.45
C LEU A 61 7.68 -8.55 1.70
N THR A 62 6.96 -9.67 1.70
CA THR A 62 5.72 -9.82 0.95
C THR A 62 4.61 -8.93 1.49
N GLY A 63 4.51 -8.77 2.80
CA GLY A 63 3.58 -7.84 3.44
C GLY A 63 3.87 -6.39 3.04
N GLY A 64 5.13 -5.97 3.09
CA GLY A 64 5.55 -4.63 2.70
C GLY A 64 5.31 -4.32 1.22
N LEU A 65 5.60 -5.28 0.33
CA LEU A 65 5.33 -5.13 -1.11
C LEU A 65 3.82 -5.03 -1.39
N THR A 66 3.02 -5.86 -0.75
CA THR A 66 1.56 -5.83 -0.91
C THR A 66 0.98 -4.52 -0.41
N GLU A 67 1.41 -4.01 0.73
CA GLU A 67 1.01 -2.72 1.27
C GLU A 67 1.34 -1.58 0.29
N THR A 68 2.55 -1.56 -0.27
CA THR A 68 2.97 -0.57 -1.24
C THR A 68 2.11 -0.61 -2.50
N LEU A 69 1.85 -1.79 -3.05
CA LEU A 69 1.02 -1.97 -4.24
C LEU A 69 -0.43 -1.54 -4.01
N LEU A 70 -1.02 -1.90 -2.87
CA LEU A 70 -2.38 -1.49 -2.51
C LEU A 70 -2.50 0.01 -2.27
N THR A 71 -1.53 0.60 -1.59
CA THR A 71 -1.48 2.05 -1.37
C THR A 71 -1.41 2.78 -2.71
N HIS A 72 -0.58 2.30 -3.64
CA HIS A 72 -0.48 2.86 -4.98
C HIS A 72 -1.79 2.71 -5.78
N ALA A 73 -2.41 1.54 -5.75
CA ALA A 73 -3.66 1.28 -6.45
C ALA A 73 -4.83 2.13 -5.93
N HIS A 74 -4.85 2.44 -4.65
CA HIS A 74 -5.92 3.20 -3.98
C HIS A 74 -5.51 4.62 -3.58
N ALA A 75 -4.44 5.16 -4.14
CA ALA A 75 -3.95 6.50 -3.80
C ALA A 75 -5.01 7.60 -4.01
N GLY A 76 -5.82 7.50 -5.06
CA GLY A 76 -6.92 8.43 -5.31
C GLY A 76 -8.01 8.39 -4.24
N GLU A 77 -8.31 7.23 -3.68
CA GLU A 77 -9.29 7.06 -2.61
C GLU A 77 -8.74 7.53 -1.26
N GLN A 78 -7.48 7.29 -0.99
CA GLN A 78 -6.82 7.75 0.24
C GLN A 78 -6.71 9.27 0.32
N SER A 79 -6.56 9.95 -0.81
CA SER A 79 -6.52 11.40 -0.90
C SER A 79 -7.89 12.06 -1.00
N ARG A 80 -8.96 11.29 -1.08
CA ARG A 80 -10.32 11.80 -1.24
C ARG A 80 -10.77 12.52 0.01
N ARG A 81 -11.11 13.79 -0.14
CA ARG A 81 -11.53 14.64 0.98
C ARG A 81 -13.05 14.76 1.11
N GLN A 82 -13.78 14.49 0.05
CA GLN A 82 -15.25 14.57 0.00
C GLN A 82 -15.84 13.38 -0.73
N ALA A 83 -16.96 12.90 -0.27
CA ALA A 83 -17.74 11.84 -0.92
C ALA A 83 -19.23 12.11 -0.78
N PRO A 84 -20.06 11.76 -1.79
CA PRO A 84 -21.49 11.87 -1.67
C PRO A 84 -22.05 10.80 -0.72
N CYS A 85 -22.95 11.17 0.15
CA CYS A 85 -23.69 10.21 0.96
C CYS A 85 -24.58 9.33 0.05
N PRO A 86 -24.55 8.00 0.15
CA PRO A 86 -25.37 7.14 -0.69
C PRO A 86 -26.87 7.28 -0.43
N GLN A 87 -27.28 7.77 0.73
CA GLN A 87 -28.68 7.95 1.06
C GLN A 87 -29.22 9.35 0.73
N CYS A 88 -28.59 10.39 1.23
CA CYS A 88 -29.06 11.77 1.05
C CYS A 88 -28.34 12.56 -0.04
N LYS A 89 -27.34 12.01 -0.69
CA LYS A 89 -26.55 12.62 -1.78
C LYS A 89 -25.78 13.88 -1.40
N ARG A 90 -25.74 14.28 -0.15
CA ARG A 90 -24.93 15.42 0.29
C ARG A 90 -23.45 15.10 0.26
N LEU A 91 -22.63 16.09 -0.05
CA LEU A 91 -21.18 15.96 0.04
C LEU A 91 -20.76 15.94 1.51
N ILE A 92 -20.04 14.90 1.88
CA ILE A 92 -19.53 14.70 3.24
C ILE A 92 -18.03 14.92 3.20
N THR A 93 -17.52 15.70 4.15
CA THR A 93 -16.08 15.89 4.33
C THR A 93 -15.49 14.70 5.10
N ALA A 94 -14.35 14.20 4.61
CA ALA A 94 -13.64 13.11 5.27
C ALA A 94 -13.20 13.50 6.68
N ARG A 95 -13.38 12.59 7.62
CA ARG A 95 -12.76 12.68 8.95
C ARG A 95 -11.29 12.30 8.88
N PRO A 96 -10.47 12.63 9.91
CA PRO A 96 -9.08 12.21 9.96
C PRO A 96 -8.95 10.71 9.66
N ALA A 97 -7.94 10.37 8.85
CA ALA A 97 -7.69 8.99 8.49
C ALA A 97 -7.44 8.13 9.74
N ALA A 98 -8.07 6.97 9.79
CA ALA A 98 -7.79 5.99 10.83
C ALA A 98 -6.89 4.88 10.28
N THR A 99 -5.92 4.51 11.08
CA THR A 99 -5.00 3.42 10.78
C THR A 99 -5.65 2.09 11.14
N ARG A 100 -5.62 1.16 10.21
CA ARG A 100 -6.12 -0.21 10.41
C ARG A 100 -5.06 -1.21 10.01
N THR A 101 -4.79 -2.16 10.89
CA THR A 101 -3.93 -3.31 10.61
C THR A 101 -4.77 -4.48 10.15
N VAL A 102 -4.39 -5.08 9.04
CA VAL A 102 -5.05 -6.29 8.49
C VAL A 102 -4.00 -7.38 8.34
N GLU A 103 -4.25 -8.53 8.92
CA GLU A 103 -3.41 -9.71 8.72
C GLU A 103 -3.88 -10.47 7.49
N THR A 104 -2.94 -10.81 6.62
CA THR A 104 -3.18 -11.56 5.39
C THR A 104 -2.22 -12.73 5.27
N MET A 105 -2.47 -13.60 4.30
CA MET A 105 -1.58 -14.73 3.99
C MET A 105 -0.16 -14.31 3.61
N VAL A 106 0.01 -13.06 3.17
CA VAL A 106 1.32 -12.51 2.76
C VAL A 106 1.96 -11.63 3.84
N GLY A 107 1.34 -11.52 5.01
CA GLY A 107 1.84 -10.75 6.15
C GLY A 107 0.84 -9.71 6.66
N ALA A 108 1.23 -8.99 7.71
CA ALA A 108 0.44 -7.89 8.26
C ALA A 108 0.62 -6.63 7.41
N MET A 109 -0.47 -5.94 7.17
CA MET A 109 -0.50 -4.69 6.40
C MET A 109 -1.18 -3.60 7.20
N VAL A 110 -0.67 -2.38 7.08
CA VAL A 110 -1.23 -1.21 7.73
C VAL A 110 -1.81 -0.27 6.67
N PHE A 111 -3.08 0.08 6.83
CA PHE A 111 -3.76 1.01 5.94
C PHE A 111 -4.21 2.25 6.68
N GLU A 112 -4.11 3.38 6.00
CA GLU A 112 -4.81 4.59 6.38
C GLU A 112 -6.00 4.80 5.45
N ARG A 113 -7.18 5.00 6.03
CA ARG A 113 -8.41 5.22 5.27
C ARG A 113 -9.13 6.46 5.77
N PRO A 114 -9.59 7.33 4.85
CA PRO A 114 -10.52 8.39 5.23
C PRO A 114 -11.88 7.78 5.59
N TYR A 115 -12.50 8.31 6.62
CA TYR A 115 -13.86 7.95 7.04
C TYR A 115 -14.83 9.07 6.70
N PHE A 116 -15.98 8.68 6.18
CA PHE A 116 -17.08 9.58 5.88
C PHE A 116 -18.27 9.27 6.76
N TYR A 117 -18.73 10.26 7.49
CA TYR A 117 -19.87 10.12 8.38
C TYR A 117 -20.93 11.17 8.05
N CYS A 118 -22.15 10.72 7.72
CA CYS A 118 -23.26 11.61 7.49
C CYS A 118 -24.07 11.79 8.77
N ARG A 119 -24.08 13.00 9.31
CA ARG A 119 -24.82 13.31 10.53
C ARG A 119 -26.33 13.13 10.39
N LEU A 120 -26.88 13.26 9.18
CA LEU A 120 -28.30 13.14 8.91
C LEU A 120 -28.75 11.70 8.74
N CYS A 121 -27.93 10.86 8.14
CA CYS A 121 -28.25 9.46 7.83
C CYS A 121 -27.63 8.45 8.80
N GLN A 122 -26.69 8.85 9.60
CA GLN A 122 -25.96 8.07 10.62
C GLN A 122 -25.29 6.74 10.22
N PRO A 123 -25.21 6.25 9.00
CA PRO A 123 -24.33 5.13 8.73
C PRO A 123 -22.88 5.59 8.66
N THR A 124 -21.98 4.87 9.32
CA THR A 124 -20.54 5.05 9.16
C THR A 124 -20.13 4.49 7.81
N LEU A 125 -19.79 5.35 6.86
CA LEU A 125 -19.34 4.93 5.54
C LEU A 125 -17.82 4.87 5.52
N SER A 126 -17.26 3.71 5.34
CA SER A 126 -15.87 3.59 4.93
C SER A 126 -15.79 3.71 3.39
N SER A 127 -14.84 4.45 2.87
CA SER A 127 -14.66 4.64 1.43
C SER A 127 -14.36 3.34 0.66
N LEU A 128 -14.13 2.26 1.37
CA LEU A 128 -13.81 0.93 0.84
C LEU A 128 -14.79 -0.10 1.40
N SER A 129 -16.08 0.08 1.14
CA SER A 129 -17.07 -0.92 1.53
C SER A 129 -17.15 -2.12 0.57
N ARG A 130 -16.13 -2.36 -0.24
CA ARG A 130 -15.99 -3.60 -1.03
C ARG A 130 -14.58 -3.77 -1.52
#